data_23a721be4b4e585fbb62c5f690267eb0
#
_entry.id   23a721be4b4e585fbb62c5f690267eb0
#
_cell.length_a   1.000
_cell.length_b   1.000
_cell.length_c   1.000
_cell.angle_alpha   90.00
_cell.angle_beta   90.00
_cell.angle_gamma   90.00
#
_symmetry.space_group_name_H-M   'P 1'
#
loop_
_entity.id
_entity.type
_entity.pdbx_description
1 polymer ?
#
loop_
_entity_poly.entity_id
_entity_poly.type
_entity_poly.pdbx_seq_one_letter_code
_entity_poly.pdbx_strand_id
1 'polypeptide(L)'
;MIESGAIQEIYAKSNNSHIAELGRRFRDYRVALRLTQKDVSDRSGVSVMTIVRFENGSGGAIRLDKLVALLRAVQLLEEVADLVPEIPSSLYERNEIKHPQRVKLRKDEK
;
A
#
# COMPACT_ATOMS: atom_id res chain seq x y z
N MET A 1 -12.17 11.55 -10.06
CA MET A 1 -11.22 12.61 -9.69
C MET A 1 -11.47 13.08 -8.27
N ILE A 2 -10.44 13.34 -7.51
CA ILE A 2 -10.57 13.71 -6.12
C ILE A 2 -10.60 15.24 -6.00
N GLU A 3 -11.58 15.76 -5.28
CA GLU A 3 -11.69 17.19 -5.05
C GLU A 3 -10.63 17.64 -4.05
N SER A 4 -10.30 18.94 -4.08
CA SER A 4 -9.28 19.48 -3.21
C SER A 4 -9.59 19.26 -1.73
N GLY A 5 -10.86 19.35 -1.33
CA GLY A 5 -11.23 19.09 0.06
C GLY A 5 -10.96 17.65 0.46
N ALA A 6 -11.23 16.71 -0.43
CA ALA A 6 -10.96 15.30 -0.16
C ALA A 6 -9.46 15.03 -0.07
N ILE A 7 -8.66 15.70 -0.89
CA ILE A 7 -7.22 15.58 -0.82
C ILE A 7 -6.71 16.09 0.53
N GLN A 8 -7.22 17.22 0.99
CA GLN A 8 -6.82 17.76 2.27
C GLN A 8 -7.15 16.81 3.41
N GLU A 9 -8.29 16.16 3.34
CA GLU A 9 -8.68 15.18 4.35
C GLU A 9 -7.75 13.98 4.37
N ILE A 10 -7.31 13.54 3.21
CA ILE A 10 -6.35 12.45 3.12
C ILE A 10 -5.06 12.83 3.83
N TYR A 11 -4.53 14.01 3.56
CA TYR A 11 -3.27 14.42 4.15
C TYR A 11 -3.40 14.74 5.64
N ALA A 12 -4.61 15.04 6.12
CA ALA A 12 -4.81 15.33 7.53
C ALA A 12 -4.79 14.07 8.40
N LYS A 13 -5.01 12.90 7.83
CA LYS A 13 -5.05 11.66 8.60
C LYS A 13 -3.64 11.18 8.93
N SER A 14 -3.49 10.54 10.07
CA SER A 14 -2.21 9.99 10.47
C SER A 14 -1.83 8.79 9.62
N ASN A 15 -0.56 8.44 9.63
CA ASN A 15 -0.09 7.23 8.96
C ASN A 15 -0.82 6.00 9.48
N ASN A 16 -0.98 5.91 10.79
CA ASN A 16 -1.68 4.76 11.37
C ASN A 16 -3.14 4.70 10.95
N SER A 17 -3.78 5.84 10.79
CA SER A 17 -5.14 5.89 10.31
C SER A 17 -5.26 5.32 8.90
N HIS A 18 -4.32 5.66 8.03
CA HIS A 18 -4.29 5.12 6.67
C HIS A 18 -4.05 3.62 6.67
N ILE A 19 -3.15 3.14 7.54
CA ILE A 19 -2.86 1.70 7.61
C ILE A 19 -4.09 0.95 8.13
N ALA A 20 -4.78 1.51 9.12
CA ALA A 20 -6.00 0.87 9.64
C ALA A 20 -7.07 0.78 8.57
N GLU A 21 -7.20 1.82 7.76
CA GLU A 21 -8.17 1.82 6.67
C GLU A 21 -7.82 0.76 5.62
N LEU A 22 -6.54 0.61 5.31
CA LEU A 22 -6.12 -0.45 4.39
C LEU A 22 -6.47 -1.82 4.94
N GLY A 23 -6.26 -2.03 6.23
CA GLY A 23 -6.58 -3.30 6.85
C GLY A 23 -8.07 -3.60 6.81
N ARG A 24 -8.90 -2.57 7.03
CA ARG A 24 -10.35 -2.75 6.95
C ARG A 24 -10.78 -3.11 5.53
N ARG A 25 -10.24 -2.43 4.55
CA ARG A 25 -10.57 -2.71 3.14
C ARG A 25 -10.08 -4.10 2.74
N PHE A 26 -8.92 -4.49 3.22
CA PHE A 26 -8.40 -5.83 2.96
C PHE A 26 -9.35 -6.89 3.51
N ARG A 27 -9.86 -6.67 4.71
CA ARG A 27 -10.82 -7.59 5.31
C ARG A 27 -12.07 -7.69 4.43
N ASP A 28 -12.56 -6.57 3.91
CA ASP A 28 -13.73 -6.58 3.06
C ASP A 28 -13.51 -7.44 1.81
N TYR A 29 -12.35 -7.32 1.19
CA TYR A 29 -12.02 -8.15 0.03
C TYR A 29 -11.93 -9.62 0.42
N ARG A 30 -11.27 -9.91 1.53
CA ARG A 30 -11.13 -11.30 1.97
C ARG A 30 -12.51 -11.94 2.19
N VAL A 31 -13.38 -11.22 2.89
CA VAL A 31 -14.72 -11.73 3.18
C VAL A 31 -15.52 -11.89 1.90
N ALA A 32 -15.43 -10.93 1.00
CA ALA A 32 -16.16 -11.01 -0.27
C ALA A 32 -15.71 -12.21 -1.10
N LEU A 33 -14.44 -12.59 -0.99
CA LEU A 33 -13.92 -13.76 -1.68
C LEU A 33 -14.18 -15.06 -0.91
N ARG A 34 -14.85 -14.97 0.21
CA ARG A 34 -15.21 -16.14 1.05
C ARG A 34 -13.98 -16.86 1.57
N LEU A 35 -12.94 -16.11 1.88
CA LEU A 35 -11.72 -16.66 2.43
C LEU A 35 -11.66 -16.39 3.93
N THR A 36 -11.27 -17.40 4.69
CA THR A 36 -11.00 -17.20 6.12
C THR A 36 -9.61 -16.59 6.28
N GLN A 37 -9.34 -16.10 7.49
CA GLN A 37 -8.00 -15.62 7.79
C GLN A 37 -6.98 -16.76 7.64
N LYS A 38 -7.36 -17.97 7.99
CA LYS A 38 -6.48 -19.11 7.81
C LYS A 38 -6.23 -19.40 6.34
N ASP A 39 -7.25 -19.29 5.51
CA ASP A 39 -7.07 -19.49 4.07
C ASP A 39 -6.04 -18.51 3.53
N VAL A 40 -6.13 -17.26 3.92
CA VAL A 40 -5.20 -16.24 3.46
C VAL A 40 -3.80 -16.51 4.02
N SER A 41 -3.71 -16.94 5.27
CA SER A 41 -2.43 -17.30 5.86
C SER A 41 -1.78 -18.43 5.07
N ASP A 42 -2.54 -19.44 4.73
CA ASP A 42 -2.03 -20.58 3.96
C ASP A 42 -1.56 -20.17 2.57
N ARG A 43 -2.27 -19.26 1.93
CA ARG A 43 -1.90 -18.80 0.59
C ARG A 43 -0.72 -17.85 0.58
N SER A 44 -0.62 -17.00 1.61
CA SER A 44 0.35 -15.92 1.59
C SER A 44 1.63 -16.22 2.36
N GLY A 45 1.57 -17.18 3.26
CA GLY A 45 2.67 -17.41 4.18
C GLY A 45 2.75 -16.40 5.32
N VAL A 46 1.77 -15.50 5.41
CA VAL A 46 1.72 -14.51 6.49
C VAL A 46 0.93 -15.12 7.65
N SER A 47 1.41 -14.94 8.87
CA SER A 47 0.74 -15.58 10.02
C SER A 47 -0.66 -15.02 10.23
N VAL A 48 -1.53 -15.85 10.77
CA VAL A 48 -2.89 -15.43 11.10
C VAL A 48 -2.87 -14.24 12.05
N MET A 49 -1.97 -14.23 13.01
CA MET A 49 -1.89 -13.11 13.95
C MET A 49 -1.59 -11.79 13.25
N THR A 50 -0.69 -11.81 12.30
CA THR A 50 -0.38 -10.60 11.51
C THR A 50 -1.61 -10.14 10.74
N ILE A 51 -2.34 -11.09 10.14
CA ILE A 51 -3.56 -10.76 9.40
C ILE A 51 -4.60 -10.16 10.32
N VAL A 52 -4.82 -10.76 11.48
CA VAL A 52 -5.79 -10.25 12.45
C VAL A 52 -5.45 -8.81 12.85
N ARG A 53 -4.20 -8.57 13.17
CA ARG A 53 -3.78 -7.23 13.59
C ARG A 53 -3.92 -6.21 12.48
N PHE A 54 -3.58 -6.61 11.28
CA PHE A 54 -3.73 -5.72 10.12
C PHE A 54 -5.20 -5.36 9.91
N GLU A 55 -6.07 -6.35 9.96
CA GLU A 55 -7.49 -6.13 9.65
C GLU A 55 -8.20 -5.30 10.71
N ASN A 56 -7.82 -5.41 11.96
CA ASN A 56 -8.51 -4.65 12.99
C ASN A 56 -7.78 -3.38 13.39
N GLY A 57 -6.70 -3.06 12.73
CA GLY A 57 -6.01 -1.80 12.94
C GLY A 57 -5.22 -1.72 14.23
N SER A 58 -5.06 -2.82 14.95
CA SER A 58 -4.40 -2.77 16.25
C SER A 58 -2.90 -3.02 16.17
N GLY A 59 -2.43 -3.49 15.05
CA GLY A 59 -1.03 -3.88 14.92
C GLY A 59 -0.11 -2.78 14.50
N GLY A 60 -0.62 -1.62 14.13
CA GLY A 60 0.20 -0.55 13.61
C GLY A 60 0.81 -0.96 12.29
N ALA A 61 2.11 -0.86 12.17
CA ALA A 61 2.78 -1.08 10.89
C ALA A 61 2.73 -2.55 10.48
N ILE A 62 2.65 -2.77 9.20
CA ILE A 62 2.83 -4.09 8.61
C ILE A 62 4.03 -4.01 7.69
N ARG A 63 4.83 -5.05 7.65
CA ARG A 63 5.97 -5.08 6.71
C ARG A 63 5.46 -5.04 5.29
N LEU A 64 6.17 -4.31 4.46
CA LEU A 64 5.74 -4.12 3.08
C LEU A 64 5.70 -5.43 2.30
N ASP A 65 6.69 -6.30 2.51
CA ASP A 65 6.70 -7.58 1.81
C ASP A 65 5.50 -8.44 2.22
N LYS A 66 5.07 -8.34 3.47
CA LYS A 66 3.88 -9.06 3.91
C LYS A 66 2.63 -8.49 3.29
N LEU A 67 2.55 -7.16 3.18
CA LEU A 67 1.41 -6.54 2.52
C LEU A 67 1.30 -6.99 1.07
N VAL A 68 2.42 -7.04 0.35
CA VAL A 68 2.41 -7.51 -1.03
C VAL A 68 1.91 -8.96 -1.10
N ALA A 69 2.37 -9.82 -0.18
CA ALA A 69 1.92 -11.21 -0.15
C ALA A 69 0.42 -11.32 0.12
N LEU A 70 -0.10 -10.48 1.00
CA LEU A 70 -1.54 -10.46 1.29
C LEU A 70 -2.35 -10.02 0.08
N LEU A 71 -1.89 -8.98 -0.61
CA LEU A 71 -2.60 -8.50 -1.80
C LEU A 71 -2.61 -9.57 -2.89
N ARG A 72 -1.51 -10.29 -3.04
CA ARG A 72 -1.47 -11.40 -3.98
C ARG A 72 -2.50 -12.47 -3.60
N ALA A 73 -2.63 -12.77 -2.32
CA ALA A 73 -3.53 -13.82 -1.85
C ALA A 73 -5.00 -13.50 -2.10
N VAL A 74 -5.36 -12.22 -2.12
CA VAL A 74 -6.74 -11.81 -2.40
C VAL A 74 -6.91 -11.22 -3.80
N GLN A 75 -5.95 -11.49 -4.68
CA GLN A 75 -6.05 -11.15 -6.10
C GLN A 75 -6.07 -9.65 -6.35
N LEU A 76 -5.30 -8.91 -5.56
CA LEU A 76 -5.13 -7.47 -5.72
C LEU A 76 -3.69 -7.09 -6.01
N LEU A 77 -2.89 -8.02 -6.55
CA LEU A 77 -1.48 -7.74 -6.78
C LEU A 77 -1.28 -6.59 -7.75
N GLU A 78 -2.17 -6.44 -8.70
CA GLU A 78 -2.06 -5.35 -9.69
C GLU A 78 -2.13 -3.98 -9.02
N GLU A 79 -2.73 -3.86 -7.84
CA GLU A 79 -2.78 -2.59 -7.15
C GLU A 79 -1.41 -2.14 -6.66
N VAL A 80 -0.47 -3.06 -6.54
CA VAL A 80 0.88 -2.71 -6.14
C VAL A 80 1.55 -1.81 -7.18
N ALA A 81 1.24 -2.04 -8.46
CA ALA A 81 1.82 -1.24 -9.53
C ALA A 81 1.39 0.21 -9.45
N ASP A 82 0.22 0.48 -8.87
CA ASP A 82 -0.30 1.83 -8.76
C ASP A 82 -0.01 2.48 -7.42
N LEU A 83 0.58 1.73 -6.49
CA LEU A 83 0.83 2.25 -5.15
C LEU A 83 1.81 3.43 -5.21
N VAL A 84 2.82 3.33 -6.05
CA VAL A 84 3.72 4.43 -6.34
C VAL A 84 3.76 4.54 -7.86
N PRO A 85 2.97 5.43 -8.42
CA PRO A 85 2.86 5.48 -9.89
C PRO A 85 4.14 5.97 -10.54
N GLU A 86 4.27 5.66 -11.81
CA GLU A 86 5.36 6.17 -12.61
C GLU A 86 5.27 7.68 -12.70
N ILE A 87 6.39 8.34 -12.80
CA ILE A 87 6.41 9.80 -12.92
C ILE A 87 5.81 10.21 -14.25
N PRO A 88 4.78 11.06 -14.25
CA PRO A 88 4.22 11.53 -15.52
C PRO A 88 5.17 12.47 -16.23
N SER A 89 5.15 12.44 -17.55
CA SER A 89 6.00 13.31 -18.38
C SER A 89 5.81 14.77 -18.01
N SER A 90 4.60 15.16 -17.65
CA SER A 90 4.33 16.55 -17.34
C SER A 90 5.16 17.09 -16.18
N LEU A 91 5.57 16.24 -15.24
CA LEU A 91 6.41 16.71 -14.15
C LEU A 91 7.81 17.05 -14.62
N TYR A 92 8.32 16.33 -15.59
CA TYR A 92 9.60 16.68 -16.18
C TYR A 92 9.50 17.99 -16.96
N GLU A 93 8.41 18.17 -17.67
CA GLU A 93 8.20 19.38 -18.48
C GLU A 93 8.11 20.62 -17.61
N ARG A 94 7.58 20.48 -16.39
CA ARG A 94 7.46 21.62 -15.48
C ARG A 94 8.70 21.80 -14.63
N ASN A 95 9.72 20.99 -14.83
CA ASN A 95 10.96 21.08 -14.08
C ASN A 95 10.76 20.89 -12.56
N GLU A 96 9.71 20.23 -12.18
CA GLU A 96 9.49 19.99 -10.77
C GLU A 96 10.31 18.85 -10.23
N ILE A 97 10.77 17.98 -11.10
CA ILE A 97 11.62 16.86 -10.75
C ILE A 97 12.75 16.80 -11.75
N LYS A 98 13.96 16.70 -11.25
CA LYS A 98 15.10 16.59 -12.16
C LYS A 98 15.15 15.19 -12.73
N HIS A 99 15.75 15.06 -13.89
CA HIS A 99 15.88 13.75 -14.52
C HIS A 99 16.71 12.84 -13.64
N PRO A 100 16.40 11.56 -13.62
CA PRO A 100 17.05 10.65 -12.68
C PRO A 100 18.55 10.57 -12.77
N GLN A 101 19.11 10.81 -13.92
CA GLN A 101 20.55 10.71 -14.05
C GLN A 101 21.26 11.77 -13.24
N ARG A 102 20.56 12.79 -12.80
CA ARG A 102 21.18 13.82 -12.02
C ARG A 102 21.27 13.45 -10.58
N VAL A 103 20.46 12.53 -10.22
CA VAL A 103 20.35 12.26 -8.84
C VAL A 103 21.51 11.54 -8.30
N LYS A 104 22.17 11.08 -8.89
CA LYS A 104 23.11 10.41 -8.38
C LYS A 104 23.66 10.53 -7.38
N LEU A 105 23.58 10.52 -7.02
CA LEU A 105 23.86 10.68 -6.18
C LEU A 105 24.51 10.28 -5.32
N ARG A 106 24.61 10.18 -5.10
CA ARG A 106 25.23 9.73 -4.20
C ARG A 106 25.80 8.57 -4.49
N LYS A 107 26.67 8.34 -4.67
CA LYS A 107 27.19 7.38 -4.95
C LYS A 107 27.22 6.32 -4.20
N ASP A 108 27.10 6.46 -3.27
CA ASP A 108 27.02 5.43 -2.44
C ASP A 108 26.00 4.54 -2.83
N GLU A 109 25.21 4.95 -3.52
CA GLU A 109 24.29 4.13 -3.84
C GLU A 109 24.69 3.39 -4.91
N LYS A 110 25.67 3.44 -5.18
CA LYS A 110 26.01 2.72 -6.02
C LYS A 110 26.23 1.78 -5.88
#